data_a118b717c790ac3d8cc39e9daba1301b
#
_entry.id   a118b717c790ac3d8cc39e9daba1301b
#
_cell.length_a   1.000
_cell.length_b   1.000
_cell.length_c   1.000
_cell.angle_alpha   90.00
_cell.angle_beta   90.00
_cell.angle_gamma   90.00
#
_symmetry.space_group_name_H-M   'P 1'
#
loop_
_entity.id
_entity.type
_entity.pdbx_description
1 polymer ?
#
loop_
_entity_poly.entity_id
_entity_poly.type
_entity_poly.pdbx_seq_one_letter_code
_entity_poly.pdbx_strand_id
1 'polypeptide(L)'
;MGQNQNIRRKRKMKIGIDSYCYHRLFGEVYDMQEKPAKNATVDEFLDYAKYLDVDGVSLETCFLPSLDDAYLKDLGDKLKAYNFDTVFAWGHPNGLERGLNPEAFEEMKRLIPKTRLLGTDVMRITGSAFDWRHENHRDHIARLVPMYKEATKIAEDNGVRLAAENHIDFTSDEMLEMIQAVDSPNFGINFDTGNFLRLLDDPIAGMEKLAPYVFSTHLKDLKMHPTARPTDWYFFCGVPVGMGLVDNDKLAELLSKAGYKGFLAVEIDCPAPEWMNMEKEAIAVSVYNLKKIGKKYA
;
A
#
# COMPACT_ATOMS: atom_id res chain seq x y z
N MET A 1 -11.43 49.87 -3.38
CA MET A 1 -11.59 48.62 -4.17
C MET A 1 -10.49 47.67 -3.73
N GLY A 2 -10.80 46.82 -2.74
CA GLY A 2 -9.87 45.84 -2.22
C GLY A 2 -9.93 44.57 -3.04
N GLN A 3 -8.86 44.23 -3.73
CA GLN A 3 -8.73 42.91 -4.38
C GLN A 3 -8.50 41.88 -3.28
N ASN A 4 -9.54 41.09 -3.00
CA ASN A 4 -9.43 39.85 -2.25
C ASN A 4 -8.63 38.84 -3.10
N GLN A 5 -7.32 38.83 -2.93
CA GLN A 5 -6.49 37.73 -3.40
C GLN A 5 -6.81 36.51 -2.53
N ASN A 6 -7.73 35.67 -3.02
CA ASN A 6 -7.89 34.30 -2.55
C ASN A 6 -6.59 33.54 -2.88
N ILE A 7 -5.61 33.61 -1.95
CA ILE A 7 -4.46 32.73 -1.97
C ILE A 7 -5.01 31.33 -1.68
N ARG A 8 -5.36 30.58 -2.74
CA ARG A 8 -5.57 29.14 -2.62
C ARG A 8 -4.29 28.57 -2.01
N ARG A 9 -4.31 28.26 -0.72
CA ARG A 9 -3.26 27.45 -0.10
C ARG A 9 -3.12 26.20 -0.97
N LYS A 10 -1.98 26.04 -1.65
CA LYS A 10 -1.66 24.81 -2.34
C LYS A 10 -1.81 23.68 -1.32
N ARG A 11 -2.71 22.73 -1.57
CA ARG A 11 -2.89 21.58 -0.71
C ARG A 11 -1.65 20.70 -0.85
N LYS A 12 -0.82 20.56 0.19
CA LYS A 12 0.29 19.60 0.23
C LYS A 12 -0.23 18.18 -0.02
N MET A 13 0.58 17.31 -0.62
CA MET A 13 0.26 15.89 -0.67
C MET A 13 0.12 15.34 0.75
N LYS A 14 -0.87 14.49 0.98
CA LYS A 14 -1.11 13.82 2.24
C LYS A 14 -0.08 12.72 2.46
N ILE A 15 0.30 12.49 3.71
CA ILE A 15 1.25 11.45 4.12
C ILE A 15 0.55 10.48 5.05
N GLY A 16 0.84 9.20 4.91
CA GLY A 16 0.30 8.14 5.76
C GLY A 16 1.33 7.07 6.08
N ILE A 17 0.87 6.06 6.82
CA ILE A 17 1.64 4.85 7.12
C ILE A 17 0.79 3.62 6.85
N ASP A 18 1.39 2.59 6.28
CA ASP A 18 0.79 1.26 6.23
C ASP A 18 1.07 0.47 7.51
N SER A 19 0.10 -0.28 7.97
CA SER A 19 0.19 -1.10 9.18
C SER A 19 1.20 -2.24 9.06
N TYR A 20 1.58 -2.63 7.83
CA TYR A 20 2.64 -3.61 7.61
C TYR A 20 4.00 -3.17 8.15
N CYS A 21 4.25 -1.86 8.26
CA CYS A 21 5.42 -1.35 8.99
C CYS A 21 5.53 -1.88 10.43
N TYR A 22 4.44 -2.35 11.01
CA TYR A 22 4.35 -2.91 12.36
C TYR A 22 4.27 -4.44 12.37
N HIS A 23 4.45 -5.14 11.23
CA HIS A 23 4.27 -6.59 11.13
C HIS A 23 4.97 -7.35 12.26
N ARG A 24 6.27 -7.06 12.52
CA ARG A 24 7.01 -7.67 13.61
C ARG A 24 6.41 -7.33 14.98
N LEU A 25 6.03 -6.07 15.18
CA LEU A 25 5.42 -5.63 16.45
C LEU A 25 4.03 -6.24 16.66
N PHE A 26 3.29 -6.56 15.59
CA PHE A 26 2.04 -7.31 15.64
C PHE A 26 2.25 -8.82 15.82
N GLY A 27 3.48 -9.32 15.68
CA GLY A 27 3.83 -10.71 15.94
C GLY A 27 4.19 -11.53 14.70
N GLU A 28 4.16 -10.94 13.49
CA GLU A 28 4.70 -11.54 12.29
C GLU A 28 6.21 -11.24 12.21
N VAL A 29 7.02 -12.21 12.58
CA VAL A 29 8.47 -12.04 12.79
C VAL A 29 9.22 -12.86 11.75
N TYR A 30 10.07 -12.20 10.95
CA TYR A 30 10.99 -12.88 10.04
C TYR A 30 12.17 -13.52 10.79
N ASP A 31 12.79 -14.54 10.22
CA ASP A 31 13.90 -15.30 10.83
C ASP A 31 15.08 -14.43 11.31
N MET A 32 15.30 -13.28 10.63
CA MET A 32 16.38 -12.35 10.98
C MET A 32 15.97 -11.31 12.05
N GLN A 33 14.73 -11.28 12.47
CA GLN A 33 14.21 -10.29 13.41
C GLN A 33 14.09 -10.85 14.83
N GLU A 34 14.20 -9.96 15.82
CA GLU A 34 13.95 -10.30 17.22
C GLU A 34 12.44 -10.23 17.53
N LYS A 35 11.94 -11.29 18.18
CA LYS A 35 10.55 -11.29 18.63
C LYS A 35 10.34 -10.18 19.68
N PRO A 36 9.27 -9.35 19.54
CA PRO A 36 8.96 -8.34 20.55
C PRO A 36 8.56 -9.01 21.87
N ALA A 37 8.88 -8.35 22.98
CA ALA A 37 8.50 -8.84 24.32
C ALA A 37 6.97 -8.92 24.51
N LYS A 38 6.24 -8.07 23.82
CA LYS A 38 4.76 -8.03 23.77
C LYS A 38 4.35 -7.54 22.40
N ASN A 39 3.32 -8.16 21.83
CA ASN A 39 2.73 -7.67 20.58
C ASN A 39 2.04 -6.33 20.80
N ALA A 40 2.22 -5.44 19.84
CA ALA A 40 1.49 -4.18 19.78
C ALA A 40 0.02 -4.42 19.39
N THR A 41 -0.82 -3.49 19.76
CA THR A 41 -2.23 -3.45 19.33
C THR A 41 -2.43 -2.47 18.16
N VAL A 42 -3.54 -2.61 17.44
CA VAL A 42 -3.95 -1.63 16.41
C VAL A 42 -4.07 -0.23 17.01
N ASP A 43 -4.52 -0.12 18.25
CA ASP A 43 -4.63 1.15 18.96
C ASP A 43 -3.28 1.80 19.19
N GLU A 44 -2.26 1.04 19.61
CA GLU A 44 -0.89 1.53 19.77
C GLU A 44 -0.28 1.99 18.42
N PHE A 45 -0.62 1.33 17.31
CA PHE A 45 -0.24 1.76 15.96
C PHE A 45 -0.92 3.09 15.59
N LEU A 46 -2.23 3.21 15.81
CA LEU A 46 -2.99 4.43 15.50
C LEU A 46 -2.53 5.62 16.34
N ASP A 47 -2.23 5.39 17.62
CA ASP A 47 -1.70 6.42 18.51
C ASP A 47 -0.32 6.89 18.04
N TYR A 48 0.53 5.98 17.55
CA TYR A 48 1.82 6.34 16.97
C TYR A 48 1.66 7.11 15.66
N ALA A 49 0.75 6.70 14.78
CA ALA A 49 0.40 7.43 13.57
C ALA A 49 -0.05 8.87 13.89
N LYS A 50 -0.89 9.03 14.92
CA LYS A 50 -1.32 10.34 15.42
C LYS A 50 -0.18 11.17 16.00
N TYR A 51 0.72 10.55 16.78
CA TYR A 51 1.91 11.20 17.30
C TYR A 51 2.81 11.75 16.18
N LEU A 52 2.95 11.00 15.08
CA LEU A 52 3.69 11.45 13.90
C LEU A 52 2.94 12.50 13.06
N ASP A 53 1.70 12.84 13.41
CA ASP A 53 0.88 13.83 12.68
C ASP A 53 0.81 13.48 11.18
N VAL A 54 0.42 12.25 10.87
CA VAL A 54 0.15 11.82 9.50
C VAL A 54 -1.31 12.06 9.12
N ASP A 55 -1.59 12.10 7.81
CA ASP A 55 -2.92 12.41 7.27
C ASP A 55 -3.76 11.12 7.07
N GLY A 56 -3.15 9.92 7.07
CA GLY A 56 -3.88 8.67 6.83
C GLY A 56 -3.14 7.41 7.26
N VAL A 57 -3.87 6.31 7.25
CA VAL A 57 -3.35 4.96 7.54
C VAL A 57 -3.93 3.93 6.57
N SER A 58 -3.12 2.96 6.18
CA SER A 58 -3.56 1.76 5.49
C SER A 58 -3.55 0.59 6.50
N LEU A 59 -4.63 -0.16 6.58
CA LEU A 59 -4.85 -1.18 7.59
C LEU A 59 -4.98 -2.56 6.96
N GLU A 60 -3.97 -3.41 7.20
CA GLU A 60 -3.95 -4.80 6.78
C GLU A 60 -4.97 -5.63 7.59
N THR A 61 -5.85 -6.34 6.89
CA THR A 61 -6.88 -7.16 7.53
C THR A 61 -6.32 -8.25 8.44
N CYS A 62 -5.14 -8.79 8.12
CA CYS A 62 -4.47 -9.83 8.90
C CYS A 62 -4.02 -9.38 10.29
N PHE A 63 -3.86 -8.07 10.52
CA PHE A 63 -3.49 -7.51 11.83
C PHE A 63 -4.67 -7.00 12.63
N LEU A 64 -5.88 -6.99 12.06
CA LEU A 64 -7.07 -6.58 12.80
C LEU A 64 -7.55 -7.71 13.71
N PRO A 65 -7.91 -7.42 14.97
CA PRO A 65 -8.44 -8.41 15.91
C PRO A 65 -9.73 -9.10 15.46
N SER A 66 -10.55 -8.40 14.65
CA SER A 66 -11.81 -8.92 14.10
C SER A 66 -12.13 -8.22 12.78
N LEU A 67 -12.87 -8.92 11.92
CA LEU A 67 -13.47 -8.38 10.69
C LEU A 67 -15.01 -8.32 10.80
N ASP A 68 -15.56 -8.39 12.02
CA ASP A 68 -16.99 -8.23 12.25
C ASP A 68 -17.42 -6.78 12.05
N ASP A 69 -18.65 -6.60 11.61
CA ASP A 69 -19.19 -5.26 11.28
C ASP A 69 -19.17 -4.31 12.48
N ALA A 70 -19.41 -4.81 13.69
CA ALA A 70 -19.37 -4.00 14.90
C ALA A 70 -17.96 -3.46 15.17
N TYR A 71 -16.94 -4.32 15.14
CA TYR A 71 -15.54 -3.91 15.31
C TYR A 71 -15.08 -2.93 14.23
N LEU A 72 -15.38 -3.23 12.96
CA LEU A 72 -14.97 -2.38 11.85
C LEU A 72 -15.64 -0.99 11.91
N LYS A 73 -16.89 -0.92 12.37
CA LYS A 73 -17.59 0.35 12.57
C LYS A 73 -16.96 1.16 13.70
N ASP A 74 -16.70 0.52 14.85
CA ASP A 74 -16.05 1.19 15.99
C ASP A 74 -14.65 1.70 15.61
N LEU A 75 -13.89 0.90 14.85
CA LEU A 75 -12.61 1.29 14.29
C LEU A 75 -12.76 2.48 13.34
N GLY A 76 -13.76 2.46 12.45
CA GLY A 76 -14.07 3.56 11.53
C GLY A 76 -14.40 4.86 12.26
N ASP A 77 -15.19 4.79 13.34
CA ASP A 77 -15.50 5.94 14.20
C ASP A 77 -14.23 6.51 14.86
N LYS A 78 -13.31 5.64 15.30
CA LYS A 78 -12.00 6.04 15.85
C LYS A 78 -11.10 6.71 14.80
N LEU A 79 -11.01 6.14 13.59
CA LEU A 79 -10.24 6.70 12.47
C LEU A 79 -10.76 8.09 12.10
N LYS A 80 -12.08 8.27 12.07
CA LYS A 80 -12.73 9.55 11.85
C LYS A 80 -12.43 10.56 12.96
N ALA A 81 -12.44 10.12 14.23
CA ALA A 81 -12.10 10.97 15.36
C ALA A 81 -10.64 11.42 15.34
N TYR A 82 -9.74 10.61 14.77
CA TYR A 82 -8.34 10.96 14.55
C TYR A 82 -8.12 11.78 13.27
N ASN A 83 -9.17 11.95 12.46
CA ASN A 83 -9.15 12.63 11.17
C ASN A 83 -8.19 11.96 10.17
N PHE A 84 -8.14 10.64 10.17
CA PHE A 84 -7.34 9.87 9.21
C PHE A 84 -8.14 9.54 7.96
N ASP A 85 -7.52 9.74 6.79
CA ASP A 85 -7.89 9.01 5.59
C ASP A 85 -7.50 7.55 5.76
N THR A 86 -8.22 6.63 5.13
CA THR A 86 -7.99 5.20 5.35
C THR A 86 -7.95 4.43 4.03
N VAL A 87 -7.12 3.40 3.98
CA VAL A 87 -7.17 2.31 3.01
C VAL A 87 -7.41 1.01 3.77
N PHE A 88 -8.34 0.18 3.29
CA PHE A 88 -8.59 -1.16 3.82
C PHE A 88 -7.80 -2.16 2.99
N ALA A 89 -6.77 -2.79 3.57
CA ALA A 89 -5.84 -3.62 2.82
C ALA A 89 -6.08 -5.10 3.09
N TRP A 90 -6.33 -5.87 2.02
CA TRP A 90 -6.56 -7.30 2.05
C TRP A 90 -5.54 -8.05 1.19
N GLY A 91 -5.24 -9.27 1.59
CA GLY A 91 -4.55 -10.24 0.75
C GLY A 91 -3.11 -10.58 1.15
N HIS A 92 -2.65 -10.12 2.31
CA HIS A 92 -1.35 -10.56 2.83
C HIS A 92 -1.45 -12.01 3.39
N PRO A 93 -0.43 -12.88 3.15
CA PRO A 93 0.74 -12.64 2.29
C PRO A 93 0.52 -13.01 0.81
N ASN A 94 -0.39 -13.90 0.50
CA ASN A 94 -0.43 -14.60 -0.80
C ASN A 94 -1.59 -14.15 -1.72
N GLY A 95 -2.51 -13.35 -1.20
CA GLY A 95 -3.66 -12.85 -1.96
C GLY A 95 -4.49 -13.97 -2.58
N LEU A 96 -4.80 -13.83 -3.87
CA LEU A 96 -5.56 -14.82 -4.64
C LEU A 96 -4.70 -16.01 -5.12
N GLU A 97 -3.44 -16.12 -4.69
CA GLU A 97 -2.52 -17.16 -5.14
C GLU A 97 -2.53 -17.33 -6.66
N ARG A 98 -2.32 -16.23 -7.40
CA ARG A 98 -2.39 -16.19 -8.87
C ARG A 98 -3.72 -16.69 -9.47
N GLY A 99 -4.83 -16.53 -8.72
CA GLY A 99 -6.16 -16.97 -9.14
C GLY A 99 -6.46 -18.44 -8.89
N LEU A 100 -5.69 -19.12 -8.03
CA LEU A 100 -5.87 -20.54 -7.69
C LEU A 100 -6.43 -20.77 -6.29
N ASN A 101 -6.75 -19.71 -5.53
CA ASN A 101 -7.38 -19.81 -4.22
C ASN A 101 -8.83 -19.30 -4.25
N PRO A 102 -9.82 -20.16 -4.53
CA PRO A 102 -11.23 -19.73 -4.57
C PRO A 102 -11.76 -19.31 -3.20
N GLU A 103 -11.23 -19.86 -2.10
CA GLU A 103 -11.68 -19.51 -0.74
C GLU A 103 -11.26 -18.07 -0.39
N ALA A 104 -10.01 -17.71 -0.72
CA ALA A 104 -9.52 -16.33 -0.57
C ALA A 104 -10.32 -15.35 -1.44
N PHE A 105 -10.74 -15.77 -2.64
CA PHE A 105 -11.59 -14.94 -3.49
C PHE A 105 -12.97 -14.69 -2.89
N GLU A 106 -13.60 -15.72 -2.32
CA GLU A 106 -14.89 -15.58 -1.62
C GLU A 106 -14.75 -14.68 -0.36
N GLU A 107 -13.64 -14.81 0.37
CA GLU A 107 -13.35 -13.92 1.50
C GLU A 107 -13.20 -12.48 1.04
N MET A 108 -12.38 -12.22 0.03
CA MET A 108 -12.19 -10.89 -0.54
C MET A 108 -13.53 -10.25 -0.93
N LYS A 109 -14.38 -10.98 -1.65
CA LYS A 109 -15.71 -10.50 -2.06
C LYS A 109 -16.59 -10.10 -0.88
N ARG A 110 -16.57 -10.88 0.22
CA ARG A 110 -17.32 -10.55 1.44
C ARG A 110 -16.81 -9.29 2.15
N LEU A 111 -15.52 -8.97 1.98
CA LEU A 111 -14.91 -7.79 2.63
C LEU A 111 -15.11 -6.50 1.82
N ILE A 112 -15.37 -6.57 0.52
CA ILE A 112 -15.60 -5.37 -0.31
C ILE A 112 -16.62 -4.40 0.32
N PRO A 113 -17.87 -4.82 0.63
CA PRO A 113 -18.85 -3.90 1.22
C PRO A 113 -18.44 -3.39 2.62
N LYS A 114 -17.65 -4.17 3.37
CA LYS A 114 -17.18 -3.79 4.71
C LYS A 114 -16.16 -2.63 4.69
N THR A 115 -15.52 -2.38 3.55
CA THR A 115 -14.63 -1.22 3.34
C THR A 115 -15.30 0.08 3.79
N ARG A 116 -16.59 0.22 3.53
CA ARG A 116 -17.37 1.42 3.87
C ARG A 116 -17.55 1.62 5.39
N LEU A 117 -17.45 0.56 6.18
CA LEU A 117 -17.55 0.64 7.65
C LEU A 117 -16.36 1.40 8.26
N LEU A 118 -15.20 1.33 7.60
CA LEU A 118 -14.00 2.08 7.99
C LEU A 118 -14.02 3.55 7.51
N GLY A 119 -15.09 4.00 6.84
CA GLY A 119 -15.18 5.35 6.33
C GLY A 119 -14.37 5.62 5.05
N THR A 120 -13.85 4.59 4.39
CA THR A 120 -13.11 4.68 3.13
C THR A 120 -13.90 4.09 1.96
N ASP A 121 -13.46 4.42 0.74
CA ASP A 121 -13.92 3.82 -0.50
C ASP A 121 -12.82 3.04 -1.23
N VAL A 122 -11.62 2.90 -0.64
CA VAL A 122 -10.49 2.21 -1.25
C VAL A 122 -10.20 0.92 -0.51
N MET A 123 -10.21 -0.19 -1.24
CA MET A 123 -9.76 -1.50 -0.78
C MET A 123 -8.56 -1.94 -1.60
N ARG A 124 -7.40 -2.06 -0.95
CA ARG A 124 -6.23 -2.70 -1.56
C ARG A 124 -6.45 -4.20 -1.60
N ILE A 125 -6.08 -4.84 -2.70
CA ILE A 125 -6.16 -6.28 -2.90
C ILE A 125 -4.86 -6.81 -3.52
N THR A 126 -4.55 -8.09 -3.27
CA THR A 126 -3.35 -8.75 -3.81
C THR A 126 -3.74 -9.95 -4.67
N GLY A 127 -3.20 -10.02 -5.90
CA GLY A 127 -3.53 -11.09 -6.85
C GLY A 127 -2.61 -12.29 -6.76
N SER A 128 -1.34 -12.03 -6.49
CA SER A 128 -0.28 -13.03 -6.46
C SER A 128 0.82 -12.59 -5.48
N ALA A 129 1.94 -13.29 -5.45
CA ALA A 129 3.07 -12.96 -4.60
C ALA A 129 4.39 -13.41 -5.24
N PHE A 130 5.49 -12.98 -4.62
CA PHE A 130 6.87 -13.26 -5.01
C PHE A 130 7.15 -14.73 -5.37
N ASP A 131 6.57 -15.69 -4.67
CA ASP A 131 6.86 -17.12 -4.84
C ASP A 131 6.57 -17.62 -6.26
N TRP A 132 5.63 -16.99 -6.95
CA TRP A 132 5.19 -17.38 -8.29
C TRP A 132 5.71 -16.48 -9.41
N ARG A 133 6.59 -15.52 -9.12
CA ARG A 133 7.11 -14.53 -10.08
C ARG A 133 7.87 -15.12 -11.28
N HIS A 134 8.25 -16.39 -11.22
CA HIS A 134 8.94 -17.11 -12.31
C HIS A 134 8.04 -18.06 -13.08
N GLU A 135 6.77 -18.16 -12.69
CA GLU A 135 5.78 -18.93 -13.46
C GLU A 135 5.33 -18.16 -14.71
N ASN A 136 4.47 -18.78 -15.51
CA ASN A 136 3.91 -18.12 -16.69
C ASN A 136 2.87 -17.05 -16.29
N HIS A 137 3.24 -15.80 -16.33
CA HIS A 137 2.36 -14.68 -15.97
C HIS A 137 1.11 -14.59 -16.85
N ARG A 138 1.16 -15.03 -18.12
CA ARG A 138 -0.04 -15.09 -18.99
C ARG A 138 -1.14 -15.96 -18.41
N ASP A 139 -0.79 -17.08 -17.78
CA ASP A 139 -1.75 -17.94 -17.11
C ASP A 139 -2.31 -17.30 -15.85
N HIS A 140 -1.49 -16.53 -15.10
CA HIS A 140 -1.94 -15.77 -13.95
C HIS A 140 -2.94 -14.68 -14.35
N ILE A 141 -2.60 -13.87 -15.35
CA ILE A 141 -3.45 -12.79 -15.86
C ILE A 141 -4.78 -13.36 -16.38
N ALA A 142 -4.72 -14.47 -17.13
CA ALA A 142 -5.92 -15.14 -17.67
C ALA A 142 -6.88 -15.62 -16.57
N ARG A 143 -6.38 -16.00 -15.40
CA ARG A 143 -7.20 -16.37 -14.24
C ARG A 143 -7.66 -15.16 -13.43
N LEU A 144 -6.77 -14.18 -13.19
CA LEU A 144 -7.04 -13.04 -12.32
C LEU A 144 -8.02 -12.04 -12.95
N VAL A 145 -7.91 -11.75 -14.24
CA VAL A 145 -8.76 -10.75 -14.90
C VAL A 145 -10.27 -11.07 -14.77
N PRO A 146 -10.77 -12.28 -15.01
CA PRO A 146 -12.16 -12.61 -14.75
C PRO A 146 -12.58 -12.43 -13.29
N MET A 147 -11.72 -12.80 -12.32
CA MET A 147 -11.97 -12.62 -10.89
C MET A 147 -12.04 -11.14 -10.53
N TYR A 148 -11.12 -10.32 -11.05
CA TYR A 148 -11.15 -8.89 -10.84
C TYR A 148 -12.40 -8.24 -11.44
N LYS A 149 -12.87 -8.65 -12.61
CA LYS A 149 -14.14 -8.18 -13.19
C LYS A 149 -15.34 -8.49 -12.30
N GLU A 150 -15.40 -9.70 -11.76
CA GLU A 150 -16.48 -10.11 -10.84
C GLU A 150 -16.44 -9.29 -9.55
N ALA A 151 -15.26 -9.18 -8.92
CA ALA A 151 -15.07 -8.40 -7.69
C ALA A 151 -15.34 -6.92 -7.90
N THR A 152 -14.93 -6.35 -9.05
CA THR A 152 -15.14 -4.94 -9.39
C THR A 152 -16.61 -4.61 -9.51
N LYS A 153 -17.44 -5.51 -10.05
CA LYS A 153 -18.89 -5.31 -10.09
C LYS A 153 -19.50 -5.18 -8.69
N ILE A 154 -19.03 -6.02 -7.73
CA ILE A 154 -19.45 -5.89 -6.33
C ILE A 154 -18.96 -4.56 -5.74
N ALA A 155 -17.76 -4.14 -6.08
CA ALA A 155 -17.19 -2.87 -5.62
C ALA A 155 -18.00 -1.67 -6.14
N GLU A 156 -18.38 -1.66 -7.42
CA GLU A 156 -19.24 -0.64 -8.03
C GLU A 156 -20.57 -0.53 -7.30
N ASP A 157 -21.25 -1.66 -7.03
CA ASP A 157 -22.54 -1.71 -6.33
C ASP A 157 -22.46 -1.16 -4.89
N ASN A 158 -21.26 -1.17 -4.29
CA ASN A 158 -21.01 -0.69 -2.92
C ASN A 158 -20.26 0.65 -2.85
N GLY A 159 -19.99 1.28 -3.99
CA GLY A 159 -19.22 2.54 -4.06
C GLY A 159 -17.80 2.39 -3.53
N VAL A 160 -17.16 1.24 -3.81
CA VAL A 160 -15.78 0.91 -3.45
C VAL A 160 -14.91 0.89 -4.70
N ARG A 161 -13.66 1.26 -4.58
CA ARG A 161 -12.61 1.14 -5.59
C ARG A 161 -11.61 0.06 -5.15
N LEU A 162 -11.33 -0.88 -6.04
CA LEU A 162 -10.33 -1.91 -5.80
C LEU A 162 -8.98 -1.47 -6.34
N ALA A 163 -7.96 -1.49 -5.49
CA ALA A 163 -6.59 -1.14 -5.79
C ALA A 163 -5.72 -2.40 -5.78
N ALA A 164 -5.50 -3.03 -6.95
CA ALA A 164 -4.63 -4.21 -7.04
C ALA A 164 -3.17 -3.79 -6.83
N GLU A 165 -2.48 -4.42 -5.89
CA GLU A 165 -1.07 -4.13 -5.64
C GLU A 165 -0.16 -4.90 -6.58
N ASN A 166 0.92 -4.26 -7.05
CA ASN A 166 2.09 -4.93 -7.61
C ASN A 166 2.93 -5.52 -6.46
N HIS A 167 2.68 -6.79 -6.14
CA HIS A 167 3.21 -7.47 -4.94
C HIS A 167 4.40 -8.39 -5.24
N ILE A 168 5.43 -7.86 -5.96
CA ILE A 168 6.62 -8.57 -6.46
C ILE A 168 6.21 -9.74 -7.40
N ASP A 169 5.17 -9.52 -8.17
CA ASP A 169 4.51 -10.53 -9.00
C ASP A 169 4.42 -10.11 -10.48
N PHE A 170 3.96 -8.90 -10.76
CA PHE A 170 3.74 -8.39 -12.11
C PHE A 170 4.54 -7.13 -12.39
N THR A 171 5.02 -7.01 -13.64
CA THR A 171 5.64 -5.79 -14.16
C THR A 171 4.60 -4.68 -14.35
N SER A 172 5.07 -3.45 -14.50
CA SER A 172 4.20 -2.30 -14.73
C SER A 172 3.39 -2.39 -16.04
N ASP A 173 3.92 -3.07 -17.07
CA ASP A 173 3.19 -3.34 -18.31
C ASP A 173 2.07 -4.37 -18.09
N GLU A 174 2.33 -5.43 -17.33
CA GLU A 174 1.33 -6.44 -16.99
C GLU A 174 0.23 -5.88 -16.08
N MET A 175 0.58 -5.03 -15.12
CA MET A 175 -0.41 -4.31 -14.30
C MET A 175 -1.30 -3.42 -15.16
N LEU A 176 -0.73 -2.66 -16.11
CA LEU A 176 -1.51 -1.85 -17.04
C LEU A 176 -2.43 -2.69 -17.92
N GLU A 177 -1.94 -3.83 -18.43
CA GLU A 177 -2.75 -4.79 -19.21
C GLU A 177 -3.96 -5.28 -18.41
N MET A 178 -3.76 -5.70 -17.15
CA MET A 178 -4.86 -6.15 -16.28
C MET A 178 -5.88 -5.06 -16.01
N ILE A 179 -5.43 -3.82 -15.71
CA ILE A 179 -6.30 -2.68 -15.47
C ILE A 179 -7.14 -2.38 -16.71
N GLN A 180 -6.53 -2.35 -17.90
CA GLN A 180 -7.24 -2.12 -19.16
C GLN A 180 -8.18 -3.28 -19.50
N ALA A 181 -7.81 -4.52 -19.20
CA ALA A 181 -8.65 -5.69 -19.43
C ALA A 181 -9.88 -5.73 -18.51
N VAL A 182 -9.78 -5.24 -17.26
CA VAL A 182 -10.92 -5.11 -16.34
C VAL A 182 -11.86 -4.02 -16.81
N ASP A 183 -11.31 -2.91 -17.33
CA ASP A 183 -12.04 -1.79 -17.96
C ASP A 183 -13.14 -1.19 -17.07
N SER A 184 -12.77 -0.79 -15.85
CA SER A 184 -13.69 -0.13 -14.90
C SER A 184 -13.02 1.02 -14.17
N PRO A 185 -13.72 2.14 -13.94
CA PRO A 185 -13.22 3.25 -13.14
C PRO A 185 -13.08 2.89 -11.64
N ASN A 186 -13.62 1.75 -11.22
CA ASN A 186 -13.53 1.25 -9.86
C ASN A 186 -12.42 0.21 -9.67
N PHE A 187 -11.61 -0.05 -10.71
CA PHE A 187 -10.44 -0.91 -10.62
C PHE A 187 -9.17 -0.16 -11.03
N GLY A 188 -8.17 -0.18 -10.16
CA GLY A 188 -6.90 0.49 -10.37
C GLY A 188 -5.78 -0.18 -9.59
N ILE A 189 -4.77 0.58 -9.24
CA ILE A 189 -3.56 0.06 -8.58
C ILE A 189 -3.34 0.69 -7.21
N ASN A 190 -2.90 -0.14 -6.25
CA ASN A 190 -2.08 0.29 -5.13
C ASN A 190 -0.62 0.24 -5.61
N PHE A 191 -0.06 1.41 -5.91
CA PHE A 191 1.28 1.49 -6.47
C PHE A 191 2.33 1.35 -5.38
N ASP A 192 3.00 0.20 -5.35
CA ASP A 192 4.16 -0.03 -4.50
C ASP A 192 5.45 0.33 -5.23
N THR A 193 6.18 1.30 -4.70
CA THR A 193 7.38 1.85 -5.35
C THR A 193 8.58 0.93 -5.30
N GLY A 194 8.67 0.07 -4.29
CA GLY A 194 9.79 -0.85 -4.10
C GLY A 194 9.59 -2.19 -4.81
N ASN A 195 8.35 -2.66 -4.91
CA ASN A 195 8.09 -3.97 -5.47
C ASN A 195 8.40 -4.07 -6.97
N PHE A 196 8.23 -3.00 -7.75
CA PHE A 196 8.70 -2.95 -9.13
C PHE A 196 10.23 -3.08 -9.20
N LEU A 197 10.98 -2.37 -8.33
CA LEU A 197 12.43 -2.47 -8.29
C LEU A 197 12.90 -3.90 -7.98
N ARG A 198 12.18 -4.64 -7.12
CA ARG A 198 12.47 -6.06 -6.82
C ARG A 198 12.29 -6.99 -8.02
N LEU A 199 11.49 -6.59 -9.00
CA LEU A 199 11.35 -7.26 -10.30
C LEU A 199 12.32 -6.72 -11.37
N LEU A 200 13.21 -5.79 -11.01
CA LEU A 200 14.06 -5.05 -11.92
C LEU A 200 13.27 -4.26 -13.00
N ASP A 201 12.03 -3.87 -12.65
CA ASP A 201 11.23 -2.94 -13.42
C ASP A 201 11.43 -1.52 -12.88
N ASP A 202 11.48 -0.52 -13.75
CA ASP A 202 11.72 0.87 -13.37
C ASP A 202 10.46 1.51 -12.76
N PRO A 203 10.47 1.85 -11.44
CA PRO A 203 9.30 2.46 -10.80
C PRO A 203 8.89 3.80 -11.42
N ILE A 204 9.83 4.58 -11.98
CA ILE A 204 9.53 5.86 -12.63
C ILE A 204 8.78 5.61 -13.94
N ALA A 205 9.32 4.75 -14.81
CA ALA A 205 8.64 4.38 -16.05
C ALA A 205 7.27 3.72 -15.76
N GLY A 206 7.18 2.92 -14.69
CA GLY A 206 5.91 2.36 -14.22
C GLY A 206 4.92 3.43 -13.81
N MET A 207 5.34 4.43 -13.01
CA MET A 207 4.48 5.53 -12.58
C MET A 207 4.02 6.41 -13.75
N GLU A 208 4.87 6.67 -14.74
CA GLU A 208 4.50 7.48 -15.92
C GLU A 208 3.27 6.91 -16.64
N LYS A 209 3.13 5.59 -16.71
CA LYS A 209 2.00 4.92 -17.36
C LYS A 209 0.82 4.62 -16.43
N LEU A 210 1.08 4.37 -15.14
CA LEU A 210 0.07 3.90 -14.18
C LEU A 210 -0.52 5.01 -13.31
N ALA A 211 0.09 6.21 -13.24
CA ALA A 211 -0.38 7.30 -12.37
C ALA A 211 -1.87 7.63 -12.48
N PRO A 212 -2.52 7.59 -13.67
CA PRO A 212 -3.97 7.83 -13.78
C PRO A 212 -4.85 6.80 -13.08
N TYR A 213 -4.30 5.62 -12.81
CA TYR A 213 -5.02 4.47 -12.22
C TYR A 213 -4.69 4.25 -10.74
N VAL A 214 -3.85 5.11 -10.12
CA VAL A 214 -3.44 4.96 -8.73
C VAL A 214 -4.54 5.39 -7.79
N PHE A 215 -5.03 4.47 -6.95
CA PHE A 215 -6.01 4.73 -5.90
C PHE A 215 -5.39 4.78 -4.50
N SER A 216 -4.31 4.04 -4.29
CA SER A 216 -3.49 4.06 -3.07
C SER A 216 -2.03 3.78 -3.40
N THR A 217 -1.15 3.97 -2.43
CA THR A 217 0.30 3.80 -2.65
C THR A 217 0.96 3.14 -1.45
N HIS A 218 2.03 2.38 -1.71
CA HIS A 218 3.05 2.03 -0.74
C HIS A 218 4.37 2.67 -1.15
N LEU A 219 4.84 3.62 -0.36
CA LEU A 219 6.11 4.29 -0.56
C LEU A 219 7.18 3.52 0.20
N LYS A 220 7.85 2.63 -0.52
CA LYS A 220 9.07 1.94 -0.07
C LYS A 220 10.30 2.67 -0.56
N ASP A 221 11.38 2.54 0.17
CA ASP A 221 12.71 2.83 -0.33
C ASP A 221 13.64 1.68 0.00
N LEU A 222 14.50 1.33 -0.93
CA LEU A 222 15.24 0.08 -0.89
C LEU A 222 16.72 0.33 -1.16
N LYS A 223 17.56 -0.53 -0.59
CA LYS A 223 18.96 -0.67 -0.95
C LYS A 223 19.35 -2.13 -1.12
N MET A 224 20.49 -2.40 -1.71
CA MET A 224 21.02 -3.76 -1.78
C MET A 224 21.43 -4.24 -0.39
N HIS A 225 20.95 -5.44 -0.02
CA HIS A 225 21.38 -6.10 1.22
C HIS A 225 22.83 -6.57 1.10
N PRO A 226 23.71 -6.29 2.08
CA PRO A 226 25.14 -6.51 1.93
C PRO A 226 25.56 -7.98 1.81
N THR A 227 24.72 -8.91 2.26
CA THR A 227 25.06 -10.35 2.32
C THR A 227 24.00 -11.26 1.70
N ALA A 228 22.85 -10.74 1.25
CA ALA A 228 21.83 -11.54 0.58
C ALA A 228 22.29 -11.93 -0.84
N ARG A 229 21.79 -13.06 -1.33
CA ARG A 229 21.99 -13.46 -2.73
C ARG A 229 21.04 -12.65 -3.63
N PRO A 230 21.41 -12.36 -4.88
CA PRO A 230 20.52 -11.66 -5.83
C PRO A 230 19.16 -12.36 -6.06
N THR A 231 19.08 -13.65 -5.77
CA THR A 231 17.86 -14.47 -5.89
C THR A 231 16.97 -14.45 -4.66
N ASP A 232 17.45 -13.93 -3.53
CA ASP A 232 16.65 -13.80 -2.31
C ASP A 232 15.68 -12.63 -2.45
N TRP A 233 14.42 -12.81 -2.05
CA TRP A 233 13.38 -11.78 -2.22
C TRP A 233 13.73 -10.46 -1.52
N TYR A 234 14.50 -10.53 -0.43
CA TYR A 234 14.97 -9.39 0.35
C TYR A 234 16.34 -8.86 -0.11
N PHE A 235 16.85 -9.26 -1.29
CA PHE A 235 18.10 -8.70 -1.85
C PHE A 235 18.03 -7.17 -1.92
N PHE A 236 16.87 -6.62 -2.30
CA PHE A 236 16.54 -5.23 -2.06
C PHE A 236 15.78 -5.12 -0.75
N CYS A 237 16.49 -4.70 0.31
CA CYS A 237 15.96 -4.56 1.66
C CYS A 237 15.49 -3.12 1.97
N GLY A 238 14.53 -2.99 2.88
CA GLY A 238 13.88 -1.73 3.23
C GLY A 238 14.79 -0.76 3.98
N VAL A 239 14.76 0.51 3.59
CA VAL A 239 15.34 1.63 4.34
C VAL A 239 14.29 2.74 4.48
N PRO A 240 14.47 3.70 5.40
CA PRO A 240 13.58 4.86 5.45
C PRO A 240 13.51 5.59 4.11
N VAL A 241 12.32 6.04 3.74
CA VAL A 241 12.09 6.79 2.50
C VAL A 241 13.04 7.99 2.39
N GLY A 242 13.70 8.12 1.25
CA GLY A 242 14.71 9.13 0.97
C GLY A 242 16.14 8.71 1.36
N MET A 243 16.35 7.44 1.72
CA MET A 243 17.67 6.91 2.08
C MET A 243 18.13 5.75 1.18
N GLY A 244 17.36 5.40 0.16
CA GLY A 244 17.62 4.29 -0.74
C GLY A 244 17.78 4.68 -2.20
N LEU A 245 17.39 3.76 -3.06
CA LEU A 245 17.56 3.82 -4.52
C LEU A 245 16.34 4.38 -5.25
N VAL A 246 15.18 4.40 -4.60
CA VAL A 246 13.91 4.80 -5.23
C VAL A 246 13.78 6.32 -5.19
N ASP A 247 13.62 6.94 -6.37
CA ASP A 247 13.36 8.38 -6.47
C ASP A 247 11.91 8.70 -6.11
N ASN A 248 11.59 8.60 -4.80
CA ASN A 248 10.27 8.90 -4.26
C ASN A 248 9.85 10.37 -4.46
N ASP A 249 10.80 11.29 -4.67
CA ASP A 249 10.51 12.68 -5.01
C ASP A 249 9.91 12.78 -6.41
N LYS A 250 10.53 12.10 -7.40
CA LYS A 250 10.01 12.05 -8.78
C LYS A 250 8.67 11.33 -8.86
N LEU A 251 8.49 10.24 -8.12
CA LEU A 251 7.21 9.51 -8.06
C LEU A 251 6.09 10.39 -7.50
N ALA A 252 6.35 11.14 -6.42
CA ALA A 252 5.39 12.10 -5.87
C ALA A 252 5.06 13.24 -6.86
N GLU A 253 6.03 13.71 -7.63
CA GLU A 253 5.80 14.69 -8.71
C GLU A 253 4.81 14.14 -9.75
N LEU A 254 5.02 12.92 -10.24
CA LEU A 254 4.17 12.28 -11.24
C LEU A 254 2.74 12.06 -10.71
N LEU A 255 2.59 11.57 -9.49
CA LEU A 255 1.29 11.42 -8.82
C LEU A 255 0.56 12.76 -8.68
N SER A 256 1.27 13.82 -8.28
CA SER A 256 0.68 15.16 -8.19
C SER A 256 0.20 15.66 -9.56
N LYS A 257 0.99 15.46 -10.61
CA LYS A 257 0.62 15.83 -12.00
C LYS A 257 -0.61 15.06 -12.49
N ALA A 258 -0.75 13.79 -12.11
CA ALA A 258 -1.92 12.96 -12.41
C ALA A 258 -3.15 13.34 -11.57
N GLY A 259 -2.99 14.18 -10.56
CA GLY A 259 -4.07 14.65 -9.72
C GLY A 259 -4.46 13.68 -8.60
N TYR A 260 -3.56 12.80 -8.18
CA TYR A 260 -3.76 11.87 -7.06
C TYR A 260 -4.25 12.60 -5.79
N LYS A 261 -5.24 12.02 -5.09
CA LYS A 261 -5.89 12.63 -3.91
C LYS A 261 -5.74 11.81 -2.64
N GLY A 262 -5.23 10.59 -2.74
CA GLY A 262 -4.90 9.77 -1.59
C GLY A 262 -3.68 10.29 -0.82
N PHE A 263 -3.18 9.48 0.07
CA PHE A 263 -1.96 9.77 0.81
C PHE A 263 -0.79 8.89 0.35
N LEU A 264 0.42 9.37 0.55
CA LEU A 264 1.65 8.62 0.34
C LEU A 264 1.90 7.78 1.59
N ALA A 265 1.59 6.48 1.53
CA ALA A 265 1.74 5.59 2.67
C ALA A 265 3.17 5.05 2.77
N VAL A 266 3.87 5.34 3.86
CA VAL A 266 5.12 4.65 4.17
C VAL A 266 4.85 3.17 4.37
N GLU A 267 5.60 2.31 3.68
CA GLU A 267 5.69 0.89 4.00
C GLU A 267 7.16 0.45 4.06
N ILE A 268 7.51 -0.25 5.13
CA ILE A 268 8.82 -0.85 5.32
C ILE A 268 8.57 -2.31 5.68
N ASP A 269 8.89 -3.18 4.76
CA ASP A 269 8.99 -4.62 4.99
C ASP A 269 10.43 -5.00 5.38
N CYS A 270 10.95 -6.17 5.10
CA CYS A 270 12.28 -6.63 5.44
C CYS A 270 13.34 -5.50 5.55
N PRO A 271 13.58 -4.92 6.73
CA PRO A 271 14.46 -3.78 6.87
C PRO A 271 15.94 -4.16 6.68
N ALA A 272 16.74 -3.21 6.21
CA ALA A 272 18.19 -3.35 6.13
C ALA A 272 18.80 -3.62 7.53
N PRO A 273 19.97 -4.31 7.63
CA PRO A 273 20.54 -4.70 8.92
C PRO A 273 20.67 -3.56 9.94
N GLU A 274 21.01 -2.36 9.50
CA GLU A 274 21.13 -1.19 10.38
C GLU A 274 19.78 -0.61 10.86
N TRP A 275 18.69 -1.03 10.27
CA TRP A 275 17.32 -0.65 10.65
C TRP A 275 16.54 -1.81 11.28
N MET A 276 17.20 -2.97 11.45
CA MET A 276 16.56 -4.15 12.02
C MET A 276 16.04 -3.87 13.43
N ASN A 277 14.77 -4.22 13.68
CA ASN A 277 14.06 -3.98 14.95
C ASN A 277 13.91 -2.50 15.36
N MET A 278 14.05 -1.57 14.40
CA MET A 278 13.93 -0.12 14.59
C MET A 278 12.73 0.45 13.81
N GLU A 279 11.59 -0.24 13.83
CA GLU A 279 10.42 0.10 13.01
C GLU A 279 9.95 1.53 13.24
N LYS A 280 9.82 1.93 14.51
CA LYS A 280 9.31 3.27 14.87
C LYS A 280 10.24 4.37 14.38
N GLU A 281 11.54 4.20 14.55
CA GLU A 281 12.55 5.15 14.10
C GLU A 281 12.55 5.24 12.57
N ALA A 282 12.50 4.10 11.88
CA ALA A 282 12.48 4.06 10.42
C ALA A 282 11.22 4.71 9.84
N ILE A 283 10.05 4.46 10.45
CA ILE A 283 8.79 5.13 10.10
C ILE A 283 8.90 6.64 10.33
N ALA A 284 9.40 7.08 11.50
CA ALA A 284 9.52 8.50 11.82
C ALA A 284 10.41 9.25 10.82
N VAL A 285 11.56 8.67 10.44
CA VAL A 285 12.46 9.21 9.41
C VAL A 285 11.75 9.29 8.05
N SER A 286 11.05 8.23 7.66
CA SER A 286 10.30 8.16 6.40
C SER A 286 9.21 9.23 6.33
N VAL A 287 8.39 9.35 7.38
CA VAL A 287 7.34 10.38 7.49
C VAL A 287 7.93 11.79 7.42
N TYR A 288 9.04 12.04 8.10
CA TYR A 288 9.72 13.34 8.06
C TYR A 288 10.18 13.68 6.63
N ASN A 289 10.78 12.72 5.92
CA ASN A 289 11.25 12.93 4.55
C ASN A 289 10.08 13.10 3.57
N LEU A 290 9.02 12.26 3.67
CA LEU A 290 7.82 12.41 2.85
C LEU A 290 7.08 13.73 3.09
N LYS A 291 7.04 14.23 4.33
CA LYS A 291 6.49 15.57 4.61
C LYS A 291 7.25 16.68 3.89
N LYS A 292 8.57 16.52 3.67
CA LYS A 292 9.36 17.47 2.86
C LYS A 292 9.01 17.36 1.38
N ILE A 293 8.93 16.13 0.86
CA ILE A 293 8.54 15.85 -0.52
C ILE A 293 7.12 16.39 -0.77
N GLY A 294 6.14 16.03 0.07
CA GLY A 294 4.75 16.43 -0.09
C GLY A 294 4.49 17.93 -0.05
N LYS A 295 5.40 18.72 0.54
CA LYS A 295 5.33 20.20 0.49
C LYS A 295 5.69 20.79 -0.87
N LYS A 296 6.46 20.07 -1.69
CA LYS A 296 6.86 20.54 -3.03
C LYS A 296 5.72 20.42 -4.04
N TYR A 297 4.88 19.40 -3.86
CA TYR A 297 3.84 19.02 -4.79
C TYR A 297 2.45 19.21 -4.15
N ALA A 298 1.58 19.92 -4.84
CA ALA A 298 0.26 20.31 -4.34
C ALA A 298 -0.82 20.20 -5.41
#